data_6ab2b0ae1d2e505cb993f85ccb1a998e
#
_entry.id   6ab2b0ae1d2e505cb993f85ccb1a998e
#
_cell.length_a   1.000
_cell.length_b   1.000
_cell.length_c   1.000
_cell.angle_alpha   90.00
_cell.angle_beta   90.00
_cell.angle_gamma   90.00
#
_symmetry.space_group_name_H-M   'P 1'
#
loop_
_entity.id
_entity.type
_entity.pdbx_description
1 polymer ?
#
loop_
_entity_poly.entity_id
_entity_poly.type
_entity_poly.pdbx_seq_one_letter_code
_entity_poly.pdbx_strand_id
1 'polypeptide(L)'
;MSKKFLLALFWTAGWIHVYAGSPTGGASVTETITGIMRADPDAYDPLVFAVFNVLGIWPLIMVAVLASDTQGRLKAWPFAFSSIVLGNSALYVYLFLRKVQRPFVGPKTILVRFAESRLLALGLLASTLALMFYGLTQGSVSAFIETWQVNFFVNVMTIDFVLFPVAFATVLADDMRRRHMSINGLFWFYALVPGLGAVIYLTVRPALPE
;
A
#
# COMPACT_ATOMS: atom_id res chain seq x y z
N MET A 1 -18.00 -14.72 -1.43
CA MET A 1 -16.87 -14.67 -2.39
C MET A 1 -15.56 -14.88 -1.64
N SER A 2 -14.64 -15.75 -2.11
CA SER A 2 -13.37 -15.99 -1.40
C SER A 2 -12.45 -14.78 -1.52
N LYS A 3 -11.61 -14.51 -0.48
CA LYS A 3 -10.60 -13.42 -0.52
C LYS A 3 -9.67 -13.54 -1.74
N LYS A 4 -9.30 -14.78 -2.10
CA LYS A 4 -8.45 -15.04 -3.27
C LYS A 4 -9.13 -14.71 -4.59
N PHE A 5 -10.43 -14.93 -4.70
CA PHE A 5 -11.19 -14.55 -5.88
C PHE A 5 -11.22 -13.03 -6.07
N LEU A 6 -11.47 -12.28 -4.98
CA LEU A 6 -11.42 -10.81 -5.02
C LEU A 6 -10.04 -10.30 -5.44
N LEU A 7 -8.98 -10.85 -4.84
CA LEU A 7 -7.61 -10.50 -5.22
C LEU A 7 -7.37 -10.77 -6.71
N ALA A 8 -7.76 -11.96 -7.20
CA ALA A 8 -7.60 -12.32 -8.60
C ALA A 8 -8.35 -11.34 -9.53
N LEU A 9 -9.60 -11.04 -9.19
CA LEU A 9 -10.45 -10.14 -9.97
C LEU A 9 -9.80 -8.75 -10.11
N PHE A 10 -9.45 -8.12 -8.98
CA PHE A 10 -8.87 -6.78 -9.00
C PHE A 10 -7.48 -6.74 -9.65
N TRP A 11 -6.64 -7.75 -9.39
CA TRP A 11 -5.32 -7.85 -10.00
C TRP A 11 -5.40 -8.04 -11.51
N THR A 12 -6.26 -8.94 -11.98
CA THR A 12 -6.49 -9.15 -13.41
C THR A 12 -7.07 -7.90 -14.09
N ALA A 13 -8.04 -7.24 -13.45
CA ALA A 13 -8.60 -5.98 -13.97
C ALA A 13 -7.52 -4.88 -14.07
N GLY A 14 -6.64 -4.76 -13.05
CA GLY A 14 -5.50 -3.85 -13.10
C GLY A 14 -4.56 -4.14 -14.28
N TRP A 15 -4.20 -5.40 -14.50
CA TRP A 15 -3.35 -5.79 -15.62
C TRP A 15 -4.02 -5.59 -16.98
N ILE A 16 -5.33 -5.86 -17.10
CA ILE A 16 -6.09 -5.56 -18.32
C ILE A 16 -6.03 -4.06 -18.60
N HIS A 17 -6.20 -3.22 -17.57
CA HIS A 17 -6.09 -1.77 -17.75
C HIS A 17 -4.68 -1.36 -18.19
N VAL A 18 -3.63 -1.88 -17.55
CA VAL A 18 -2.23 -1.58 -17.92
C VAL A 18 -1.95 -1.96 -19.38
N TYR A 19 -2.48 -3.09 -19.85
CA TYR A 19 -2.23 -3.56 -21.21
C TYR A 19 -3.07 -2.84 -22.28
N ALA A 20 -4.34 -2.59 -21.99
CA ALA A 20 -5.30 -2.12 -22.97
C ALA A 20 -5.71 -0.63 -22.79
N GLY A 21 -5.51 -0.07 -21.61
CA GLY A 21 -5.98 1.27 -21.24
C GLY A 21 -4.87 2.27 -20.89
N SER A 22 -3.64 1.83 -20.64
CA SER A 22 -2.56 2.77 -20.32
C SER A 22 -2.05 3.50 -21.57
N PRO A 23 -1.70 4.78 -21.45
CA PRO A 23 -1.11 5.53 -22.55
C PRO A 23 0.25 4.94 -22.93
N THR A 24 0.58 4.97 -24.24
CA THR A 24 1.86 4.47 -24.76
C THR A 24 2.89 5.58 -24.96
N GLY A 25 2.50 6.83 -24.71
CA GLY A 25 3.34 8.02 -24.89
C GLY A 25 3.82 8.61 -23.56
N GLY A 26 4.43 9.79 -23.65
CA GLY A 26 4.94 10.56 -22.51
C GLY A 26 6.40 10.28 -22.21
N ALA A 27 6.88 10.86 -21.10
CA ALA A 27 8.23 10.65 -20.61
C ALA A 27 8.47 9.18 -20.22
N SER A 28 9.70 8.70 -20.34
CA SER A 28 10.06 7.35 -19.92
C SER A 28 9.83 7.16 -18.41
N VAL A 29 9.69 5.91 -17.97
CA VAL A 29 9.50 5.57 -16.54
C VAL A 29 10.61 6.18 -15.69
N THR A 30 11.87 6.08 -16.14
CA THR A 30 13.03 6.62 -15.41
C THR A 30 12.98 8.15 -15.32
N GLU A 31 12.67 8.84 -16.41
CA GLU A 31 12.52 10.30 -16.41
C GLU A 31 11.39 10.74 -15.50
N THR A 32 10.25 10.06 -15.55
CA THR A 32 9.09 10.36 -14.70
C THR A 32 9.44 10.19 -13.22
N ILE A 33 10.02 9.05 -12.83
CA ILE A 33 10.42 8.82 -11.43
C ILE A 33 11.44 9.86 -10.97
N THR A 34 12.44 10.16 -11.81
CA THR A 34 13.47 11.14 -11.47
C THR A 34 12.89 12.55 -11.32
N GLY A 35 11.97 12.94 -12.19
CA GLY A 35 11.27 14.23 -12.12
C GLY A 35 10.44 14.34 -10.83
N ILE A 36 9.64 13.32 -10.51
CA ILE A 36 8.86 13.29 -9.26
C ILE A 36 9.77 13.34 -8.03
N MET A 37 10.88 12.57 -8.01
CA MET A 37 11.80 12.52 -6.86
C MET A 37 12.54 13.85 -6.63
N ARG A 38 12.71 14.68 -7.65
CA ARG A 38 13.27 16.03 -7.50
C ARG A 38 12.31 17.01 -6.86
N ALA A 39 11.05 16.63 -6.69
CA ALA A 39 9.97 17.46 -6.15
C ALA A 39 9.85 18.81 -6.89
N ASP A 40 10.06 18.79 -8.22
CA ASP A 40 9.99 19.97 -9.08
C ASP A 40 8.51 20.18 -9.48
N PRO A 41 7.84 21.22 -8.95
CA PRO A 41 6.42 21.47 -9.22
C PRO A 41 6.18 21.93 -10.68
N ASP A 42 7.20 22.40 -11.38
CA ASP A 42 7.10 22.76 -12.79
C ASP A 42 7.15 21.51 -13.70
N ALA A 43 7.75 20.42 -13.19
CA ALA A 43 7.82 19.15 -13.92
C ALA A 43 6.61 18.24 -13.66
N TYR A 44 6.17 18.15 -12.40
CA TYR A 44 5.04 17.33 -11.99
C TYR A 44 4.22 18.01 -10.90
N ASP A 45 2.90 17.97 -11.09
CA ASP A 45 1.95 18.51 -10.13
C ASP A 45 2.16 17.93 -8.71
N PRO A 46 2.07 18.75 -7.64
CA PRO A 46 2.22 18.32 -6.27
C PRO A 46 1.32 17.13 -5.86
N LEU A 47 0.16 16.96 -6.47
CA LEU A 47 -0.69 15.79 -6.21
C LEU A 47 -0.09 14.50 -6.79
N VAL A 48 0.59 14.55 -7.95
CA VAL A 48 1.34 13.41 -8.51
C VAL A 48 2.46 13.02 -7.56
N PHE A 49 3.23 14.00 -7.06
CA PHE A 49 4.27 13.79 -6.05
C PHE A 49 3.72 13.15 -4.77
N ALA A 50 2.59 13.66 -4.25
CA ALA A 50 1.97 13.14 -3.04
C ALA A 50 1.50 11.69 -3.20
N VAL A 51 0.80 11.37 -4.30
CA VAL A 51 0.32 10.01 -4.60
C VAL A 51 1.51 9.04 -4.74
N PHE A 52 2.58 9.42 -5.43
CA PHE A 52 3.79 8.60 -5.57
C PHE A 52 4.42 8.29 -4.22
N ASN A 53 4.58 9.27 -3.35
CA ASN A 53 5.21 9.07 -2.05
C ASN A 53 4.31 8.30 -1.07
N VAL A 54 2.99 8.51 -1.08
CA VAL A 54 2.04 7.69 -0.31
C VAL A 54 2.07 6.24 -0.81
N LEU A 55 2.22 6.02 -2.12
CA LEU A 55 2.41 4.68 -2.66
C LEU A 55 3.67 4.02 -2.11
N GLY A 56 4.77 4.78 -1.94
CA GLY A 56 6.02 4.32 -1.30
C GLY A 56 5.87 3.96 0.19
N ILE A 57 4.86 4.48 0.89
CA ILE A 57 4.55 4.13 2.28
C ILE A 57 3.89 2.73 2.37
N TRP A 58 3.14 2.31 1.37
CA TRP A 58 2.39 1.05 1.39
C TRP A 58 3.23 -0.21 1.66
N PRO A 59 4.42 -0.41 1.10
CA PRO A 59 5.27 -1.54 1.44
C PRO A 59 5.57 -1.63 2.94
N LEU A 60 5.82 -0.50 3.62
CA LEU A 60 6.06 -0.46 5.05
C LEU A 60 4.80 -0.81 5.86
N ILE A 61 3.62 -0.34 5.43
CA ILE A 61 2.33 -0.74 6.00
C ILE A 61 2.15 -2.25 5.87
N MET A 62 2.42 -2.80 4.70
CA MET A 62 2.27 -4.24 4.44
C MET A 62 3.28 -5.07 5.23
N VAL A 63 4.53 -4.62 5.36
CA VAL A 63 5.50 -5.24 6.29
C VAL A 63 4.95 -5.22 7.71
N ALA A 64 4.39 -4.08 8.16
CA ALA A 64 3.91 -3.93 9.52
C ALA A 64 2.75 -4.89 9.87
N VAL A 65 1.84 -5.19 8.94
CA VAL A 65 0.74 -6.14 9.20
C VAL A 65 1.11 -7.59 8.91
N LEU A 66 2.04 -7.83 7.98
CA LEU A 66 2.44 -9.18 7.58
C LEU A 66 3.65 -9.72 8.36
N ALA A 67 4.32 -8.89 9.15
CA ALA A 67 5.45 -9.33 10.00
C ALA A 67 5.06 -10.46 10.95
N SER A 68 3.79 -10.52 11.36
CA SER A 68 3.23 -11.59 12.20
C SER A 68 2.97 -12.90 11.44
N ASP A 69 3.06 -12.94 10.10
CA ASP A 69 2.98 -14.17 9.30
C ASP A 69 4.31 -14.95 9.34
N THR A 70 4.80 -15.29 10.55
CA THR A 70 6.14 -15.86 10.74
C THR A 70 6.22 -17.37 10.51
N GLN A 71 5.12 -18.08 10.65
CA GLN A 71 5.08 -19.56 10.70
C GLN A 71 4.92 -20.20 9.31
N GLY A 72 4.68 -19.42 8.26
CA GLY A 72 4.58 -19.93 6.89
C GLY A 72 5.95 -20.29 6.29
N ARG A 73 5.97 -21.23 5.32
CA ARG A 73 7.17 -21.52 4.51
C ARG A 73 7.64 -20.28 3.74
N LEU A 74 6.68 -19.47 3.27
CA LEU A 74 6.96 -18.21 2.58
C LEU A 74 6.97 -17.08 3.60
N LYS A 75 8.05 -16.30 3.62
CA LYS A 75 8.14 -15.08 4.42
C LYS A 75 7.55 -13.92 3.65
N ALA A 76 6.73 -13.09 4.32
CA ALA A 76 6.05 -11.96 3.68
C ALA A 76 6.98 -10.80 3.32
N TRP A 77 8.01 -10.56 4.13
CA TRP A 77 8.85 -9.36 4.01
C TRP A 77 9.58 -9.22 2.67
N PRO A 78 10.09 -10.29 1.99
CA PRO A 78 10.72 -10.11 0.68
C PRO A 78 9.73 -9.59 -0.36
N PHE A 79 8.49 -10.10 -0.35
CA PHE A 79 7.44 -9.68 -1.28
C PHE A 79 6.96 -8.26 -1.00
N ALA A 80 6.84 -7.89 0.29
CA ALA A 80 6.47 -6.54 0.66
C ALA A 80 7.56 -5.52 0.27
N PHE A 81 8.85 -5.83 0.46
CA PHE A 81 9.92 -4.96 0.01
C PHE A 81 10.06 -4.93 -1.52
N SER A 82 9.88 -6.08 -2.20
CA SER A 82 9.88 -6.10 -3.67
C SER A 82 8.78 -5.24 -4.28
N SER A 83 7.69 -4.98 -3.53
CA SER A 83 6.61 -4.12 -4.02
C SER A 83 7.01 -2.64 -4.15
N ILE A 84 8.14 -2.21 -3.58
CA ILE A 84 8.71 -0.87 -3.82
C ILE A 84 9.08 -0.70 -5.30
N VAL A 85 9.57 -1.77 -5.94
CA VAL A 85 10.03 -1.74 -7.34
C VAL A 85 9.01 -2.35 -8.29
N LEU A 86 8.36 -3.43 -7.89
CA LEU A 86 7.44 -4.23 -8.72
C LEU A 86 5.96 -3.87 -8.49
N GLY A 87 5.70 -2.81 -7.71
CA GLY A 87 4.34 -2.43 -7.33
C GLY A 87 3.62 -3.55 -6.58
N ASN A 88 2.31 -3.53 -6.62
CA ASN A 88 1.46 -4.52 -5.96
C ASN A 88 1.68 -5.97 -6.44
N SER A 89 2.18 -6.19 -7.65
CA SER A 89 2.25 -7.52 -8.25
C SER A 89 3.03 -8.51 -7.39
N ALA A 90 4.19 -8.09 -6.83
CA ALA A 90 4.97 -8.93 -5.93
C ALA A 90 4.16 -9.35 -4.68
N LEU A 91 3.43 -8.39 -4.11
CA LEU A 91 2.61 -8.62 -2.92
C LEU A 91 1.43 -9.55 -3.20
N TYR A 92 0.76 -9.37 -4.35
CA TYR A 92 -0.36 -10.23 -4.76
C TYR A 92 0.07 -11.69 -4.91
N VAL A 93 1.25 -11.96 -5.49
CA VAL A 93 1.81 -13.32 -5.56
C VAL A 93 1.92 -13.93 -4.16
N TYR A 94 2.46 -13.19 -3.18
CA TYR A 94 2.50 -13.66 -1.80
C TYR A 94 1.10 -13.94 -1.24
N LEU A 95 0.15 -13.03 -1.44
CA LEU A 95 -1.22 -13.15 -0.91
C LEU A 95 -1.97 -14.33 -1.51
N PHE A 96 -1.70 -14.71 -2.76
CA PHE A 96 -2.24 -15.93 -3.37
C PHE A 96 -1.65 -17.21 -2.76
N LEU A 97 -0.36 -17.21 -2.49
CA LEU A 97 0.38 -18.40 -2.05
C LEU A 97 0.33 -18.60 -0.53
N ARG A 98 0.10 -17.51 0.25
CA ARG A 98 0.13 -17.59 1.71
C ARG A 98 -0.95 -18.52 2.26
N LYS A 99 -0.59 -19.23 3.32
CA LYS A 99 -1.54 -19.92 4.19
C LYS A 99 -1.78 -19.03 5.42
N VAL A 100 -3.04 -18.67 5.65
CA VAL A 100 -3.41 -17.86 6.83
C VAL A 100 -3.23 -18.70 8.08
N GLN A 101 -2.39 -18.27 8.99
CA GLN A 101 -2.16 -18.90 10.27
C GLN A 101 -2.75 -18.05 11.39
N ARG A 102 -3.43 -18.71 12.32
CA ARG A 102 -4.02 -18.13 13.51
C ARG A 102 -3.65 -19.06 14.68
N PRO A 103 -3.40 -18.58 15.85
CA PRO A 103 -3.01 -17.26 16.34
C PRO A 103 -1.53 -16.95 16.06
N PHE A 104 -1.02 -15.79 16.51
CA PHE A 104 0.42 -15.55 16.57
C PHE A 104 1.00 -16.41 17.70
N VAL A 105 2.01 -17.22 17.39
CA VAL A 105 2.66 -18.11 18.36
C VAL A 105 4.17 -17.99 18.20
N GLY A 106 4.84 -17.81 19.31
CA GLY A 106 6.30 -17.76 19.38
C GLY A 106 6.87 -16.37 19.69
N PRO A 107 8.19 -16.26 19.86
CA PRO A 107 8.83 -15.02 20.25
C PRO A 107 8.76 -13.96 19.16
N LYS A 108 8.55 -12.70 19.55
CA LYS A 108 8.58 -11.57 18.65
C LYS A 108 9.99 -11.38 18.07
N THR A 109 10.15 -11.64 16.78
CA THR A 109 11.41 -11.38 16.07
C THR A 109 11.70 -9.88 16.01
N ILE A 110 12.94 -9.49 15.63
CA ILE A 110 13.32 -8.08 15.45
C ILE A 110 12.36 -7.40 14.47
N LEU A 111 12.01 -8.08 13.36
CA LEU A 111 11.07 -7.55 12.37
C LEU A 111 9.68 -7.31 12.98
N VAL A 112 9.17 -8.24 13.79
CA VAL A 112 7.87 -8.07 14.47
C VAL A 112 7.93 -6.91 15.46
N ARG A 113 9.01 -6.78 16.24
CA ARG A 113 9.18 -5.65 17.19
C ARG A 113 9.24 -4.29 16.44
N PHE A 114 9.96 -4.24 15.34
CA PHE A 114 9.99 -3.05 14.48
C PHE A 114 8.59 -2.71 13.93
N ALA A 115 7.90 -3.72 13.39
CA ALA A 115 6.54 -3.59 12.89
C ALA A 115 5.51 -3.15 13.94
N GLU A 116 5.75 -3.49 15.23
CA GLU A 116 4.93 -3.10 16.39
C GLU A 116 5.31 -1.72 16.96
N SER A 117 6.36 -1.08 16.43
CA SER A 117 6.84 0.20 16.95
C SER A 117 5.81 1.31 16.77
N ARG A 118 5.44 1.95 17.86
CA ARG A 118 4.58 3.15 17.85
C ARG A 118 5.24 4.32 17.12
N LEU A 119 6.57 4.42 17.21
CA LEU A 119 7.31 5.45 16.50
C LEU A 119 7.21 5.26 14.98
N LEU A 120 7.31 4.02 14.49
CA LEU A 120 7.08 3.72 13.08
C LEU A 120 5.67 4.12 12.66
N ALA A 121 4.64 3.70 13.42
CA ALA A 121 3.25 4.01 13.09
C ALA A 121 2.97 5.53 13.07
N LEU A 122 3.47 6.26 14.06
CA LEU A 122 3.32 7.73 14.13
C LEU A 122 4.10 8.43 13.01
N GLY A 123 5.31 7.96 12.69
CA GLY A 123 6.10 8.48 11.57
C GLY A 123 5.38 8.30 10.23
N LEU A 124 4.83 7.10 9.97
CA LEU A 124 4.04 6.84 8.76
C LEU A 124 2.77 7.69 8.71
N LEU A 125 2.08 7.89 9.85
CA LEU A 125 0.90 8.75 9.93
C LEU A 125 1.26 10.21 9.63
N ALA A 126 2.29 10.74 10.28
CA ALA A 126 2.74 12.12 10.06
C ALA A 126 3.15 12.35 8.60
N SER A 127 3.92 11.42 8.01
CA SER A 127 4.32 11.49 6.60
C SER A 127 3.13 11.44 5.66
N THR A 128 2.17 10.54 5.91
CA THR A 128 0.95 10.44 5.08
C THR A 128 0.12 11.71 5.17
N LEU A 129 -0.08 12.27 6.37
CA LEU A 129 -0.83 13.52 6.56
C LEU A 129 -0.15 14.70 5.89
N ALA A 130 1.18 14.82 6.02
CA ALA A 130 1.95 15.89 5.38
C ALA A 130 1.87 15.81 3.84
N LEU A 131 2.01 14.61 3.28
CA LEU A 131 1.89 14.38 1.84
C LEU A 131 0.48 14.68 1.32
N MET A 132 -0.55 14.21 2.03
CA MET A 132 -1.94 14.50 1.67
C MET A 132 -2.24 16.00 1.75
N PHE A 133 -1.81 16.66 2.83
CA PHE A 133 -1.96 18.11 2.96
C PHE A 133 -1.27 18.84 1.81
N TYR A 134 -0.02 18.52 1.51
CA TYR A 134 0.74 19.12 0.41
C TYR A 134 0.05 18.90 -0.93
N GLY A 135 -0.28 17.65 -1.27
CA GLY A 135 -0.91 17.32 -2.55
C GLY A 135 -2.28 17.97 -2.74
N LEU A 136 -3.10 18.06 -1.67
CA LEU A 136 -4.45 18.63 -1.75
C LEU A 136 -4.48 20.15 -1.73
N THR A 137 -3.47 20.82 -1.12
CA THR A 137 -3.43 22.29 -1.01
C THR A 137 -2.62 22.96 -2.11
N GLN A 138 -1.61 22.28 -2.65
CA GLN A 138 -0.71 22.82 -3.66
C GLN A 138 -0.90 22.17 -5.04
N GLY A 139 -1.54 21.00 -5.11
CA GLY A 139 -1.79 20.26 -6.34
C GLY A 139 -3.14 20.56 -6.98
N SER A 140 -3.31 20.11 -8.20
CA SER A 140 -4.52 20.24 -8.99
C SER A 140 -5.02 18.89 -9.47
N VAL A 141 -6.28 18.57 -9.19
CA VAL A 141 -6.93 17.34 -9.67
C VAL A 141 -6.99 17.31 -11.21
N SER A 142 -7.22 18.43 -11.87
CA SER A 142 -7.21 18.51 -13.34
C SER A 142 -5.83 18.21 -13.92
N ALA A 143 -4.76 18.81 -13.38
CA ALA A 143 -3.39 18.56 -13.81
C ALA A 143 -2.97 17.08 -13.55
N PHE A 144 -3.41 16.50 -12.42
CA PHE A 144 -3.20 15.08 -12.14
C PHE A 144 -3.88 14.20 -13.21
N ILE A 145 -5.15 14.47 -13.54
CA ILE A 145 -5.90 13.71 -14.56
C ILE A 145 -5.25 13.86 -15.94
N GLU A 146 -4.84 15.05 -16.33
CA GLU A 146 -4.13 15.28 -17.59
C GLU A 146 -2.84 14.47 -17.65
N THR A 147 -2.02 14.50 -16.60
CA THR A 147 -0.80 13.69 -16.51
C THR A 147 -1.10 12.20 -16.54
N TRP A 148 -2.13 11.74 -15.81
CA TRP A 148 -2.57 10.36 -15.79
C TRP A 148 -2.98 9.84 -17.18
N GLN A 149 -3.59 10.68 -18.00
CA GLN A 149 -4.05 10.30 -19.35
C GLN A 149 -2.92 10.17 -20.36
N VAL A 150 -1.77 10.83 -20.15
CA VAL A 150 -0.68 10.88 -21.14
C VAL A 150 0.61 10.20 -20.66
N ASN A 151 0.79 10.00 -19.36
CA ASN A 151 2.01 9.43 -18.80
C ASN A 151 1.78 8.00 -18.31
N PHE A 152 2.46 7.04 -18.95
CA PHE A 152 2.35 5.61 -18.63
C PHE A 152 2.61 5.32 -17.15
N PHE A 153 3.70 5.86 -16.58
CA PHE A 153 4.06 5.55 -15.18
C PHE A 153 3.04 6.09 -14.19
N VAL A 154 2.57 7.34 -14.38
CA VAL A 154 1.54 7.95 -13.52
C VAL A 154 0.23 7.19 -13.62
N ASN A 155 -0.12 6.68 -14.80
CA ASN A 155 -1.29 5.85 -15.01
C ASN A 155 -1.19 4.54 -14.22
N VAL A 156 -0.09 3.78 -14.38
CA VAL A 156 0.13 2.50 -13.70
C VAL A 156 0.24 2.67 -12.18
N MET A 157 0.96 3.68 -11.68
CA MET A 157 1.07 3.92 -10.23
C MET A 157 -0.30 4.24 -9.60
N THR A 158 -1.20 4.87 -10.33
CA THR A 158 -2.56 5.16 -9.84
C THR A 158 -3.37 3.87 -9.70
N ILE A 159 -3.21 2.91 -10.62
CA ILE A 159 -3.81 1.57 -10.48
C ILE A 159 -3.26 0.87 -9.23
N ASP A 160 -1.95 0.90 -9.04
CA ASP A 160 -1.32 0.33 -7.84
C ASP A 160 -1.85 1.01 -6.56
N PHE A 161 -2.04 2.32 -6.57
CA PHE A 161 -2.59 3.07 -5.45
C PHE A 161 -4.01 2.60 -5.05
N VAL A 162 -4.83 2.18 -6.02
CA VAL A 162 -6.16 1.58 -5.79
C VAL A 162 -6.04 0.10 -5.35
N LEU A 163 -5.09 -0.63 -5.88
CA LEU A 163 -4.92 -2.06 -5.58
C LEU A 163 -4.35 -2.34 -4.18
N PHE A 164 -3.53 -1.43 -3.60
CA PHE A 164 -3.00 -1.62 -2.25
C PHE A 164 -4.09 -1.68 -1.17
N PRO A 165 -5.09 -0.80 -1.11
CA PRO A 165 -6.22 -0.95 -0.19
C PRO A 165 -6.95 -2.29 -0.31
N VAL A 166 -7.12 -2.80 -1.53
CA VAL A 166 -7.75 -4.13 -1.76
C VAL A 166 -6.89 -5.24 -1.17
N ALA A 167 -5.58 -5.22 -1.42
CA ALA A 167 -4.63 -6.16 -0.83
C ALA A 167 -4.65 -6.06 0.70
N PHE A 168 -4.60 -4.84 1.25
CA PHE A 168 -4.62 -4.56 2.67
C PHE A 168 -5.91 -5.06 3.34
N ALA A 169 -7.09 -4.83 2.76
CA ALA A 169 -8.36 -5.31 3.28
C ALA A 169 -8.37 -6.84 3.50
N THR A 170 -7.68 -7.60 2.65
CA THR A 170 -7.60 -9.07 2.79
C THR A 170 -6.78 -9.53 3.98
N VAL A 171 -5.78 -8.75 4.40
CA VAL A 171 -4.88 -9.06 5.52
C VAL A 171 -5.29 -8.39 6.82
N LEU A 172 -5.94 -7.23 6.74
CA LEU A 172 -6.39 -6.45 7.89
C LEU A 172 -7.25 -7.28 8.85
N ALA A 173 -8.24 -8.01 8.33
CA ALA A 173 -9.10 -8.85 9.16
C ALA A 173 -8.31 -9.94 9.91
N ASP A 174 -7.23 -10.45 9.32
CA ASP A 174 -6.38 -11.46 9.95
C ASP A 174 -5.52 -10.83 11.06
N ASP A 175 -4.96 -9.63 10.83
CA ASP A 175 -4.19 -8.90 11.85
C ASP A 175 -5.09 -8.45 13.02
N MET A 176 -6.30 -7.93 12.74
CA MET A 176 -7.28 -7.57 13.77
C MET A 176 -7.65 -8.78 14.67
N ARG A 177 -7.90 -9.96 14.06
CA ARG A 177 -8.22 -11.17 14.83
C ARG A 177 -7.06 -11.63 15.71
N ARG A 178 -5.81 -11.53 15.25
CA ARG A 178 -4.62 -11.84 16.05
C ARG A 178 -4.48 -10.94 17.27
N ARG A 179 -5.04 -9.74 17.20
CA ARG A 179 -5.00 -8.73 18.27
C ARG A 179 -6.28 -8.68 19.09
N HIS A 180 -7.18 -9.65 18.92
CA HIS A 180 -8.49 -9.70 19.58
C HIS A 180 -9.35 -8.45 19.34
N MET A 181 -9.16 -7.79 18.20
CA MET A 181 -9.99 -6.65 17.79
C MET A 181 -11.28 -7.13 17.12
N SER A 182 -12.39 -6.45 17.42
CA SER A 182 -13.67 -6.69 16.72
C SER A 182 -13.63 -6.11 15.30
N ILE A 183 -14.14 -6.90 14.34
CA ILE A 183 -14.34 -6.42 12.98
C ILE A 183 -15.69 -5.71 12.93
N ASN A 184 -15.67 -4.40 12.98
CA ASN A 184 -16.84 -3.52 12.99
C ASN A 184 -16.82 -2.53 11.82
N GLY A 185 -17.64 -1.49 11.84
CA GLY A 185 -17.71 -0.47 10.79
C GLY A 185 -16.39 0.25 10.52
N LEU A 186 -15.50 0.40 11.52
CA LEU A 186 -14.16 1.00 11.34
C LEU A 186 -13.24 0.15 10.45
N PHE A 187 -13.53 -1.14 10.28
CA PHE A 187 -12.79 -1.99 9.33
C PHE A 187 -12.77 -1.39 7.93
N TRP A 188 -13.91 -0.91 7.43
CA TRP A 188 -14.00 -0.35 6.10
C TRP A 188 -13.28 0.99 5.97
N PHE A 189 -13.30 1.81 7.02
CA PHE A 189 -12.50 3.03 7.08
C PHE A 189 -11.01 2.70 7.00
N TYR A 190 -10.50 1.79 7.82
CA TYR A 190 -9.10 1.38 7.79
C TYR A 190 -8.67 0.77 6.45
N ALA A 191 -9.56 0.00 5.82
CA ALA A 191 -9.26 -0.72 4.60
C ALA A 191 -9.33 0.15 3.35
N LEU A 192 -10.34 1.04 3.24
CA LEU A 192 -10.69 1.68 1.98
C LEU A 192 -10.25 3.14 1.86
N VAL A 193 -9.89 3.83 2.97
CA VAL A 193 -9.29 5.16 2.86
C VAL A 193 -7.80 5.01 2.53
N PRO A 194 -7.40 5.26 1.26
CA PRO A 194 -6.07 4.88 0.78
C PRO A 194 -4.94 5.52 1.59
N GLY A 195 -4.02 4.71 2.10
CA GLY A 195 -2.91 5.15 2.93
C GLY A 195 -3.35 5.56 4.34
N LEU A 196 -4.20 6.59 4.47
CA LEU A 196 -4.58 7.18 5.76
C LEU A 196 -5.28 6.18 6.69
N GLY A 197 -6.26 5.44 6.20
CA GLY A 197 -6.96 4.44 7.01
C GLY A 197 -6.00 3.38 7.56
N ALA A 198 -5.09 2.91 6.73
CA ALA A 198 -4.11 1.90 7.10
C ALA A 198 -3.10 2.41 8.15
N VAL A 199 -2.57 3.63 8.02
CA VAL A 199 -1.63 4.18 9.02
C VAL A 199 -2.32 4.52 10.32
N ILE A 200 -3.59 5.00 10.30
CA ILE A 200 -4.40 5.17 11.52
C ILE A 200 -4.58 3.82 12.21
N TYR A 201 -4.91 2.76 11.47
CA TYR A 201 -4.98 1.41 12.03
C TYR A 201 -3.68 1.03 12.75
N LEU A 202 -2.52 1.25 12.14
CA LEU A 202 -1.22 0.94 12.76
C LEU A 202 -0.99 1.70 14.08
N THR A 203 -1.52 2.93 14.19
CA THR A 203 -1.38 3.72 15.44
C THR A 203 -2.29 3.26 16.56
N VAL A 204 -3.49 2.75 16.24
CA VAL A 204 -4.49 2.40 17.26
C VAL A 204 -4.52 0.92 17.61
N ARG A 205 -3.93 0.05 16.79
CA ARG A 205 -3.98 -1.39 17.02
C ARG A 205 -3.27 -1.80 18.32
N PRO A 206 -3.80 -2.72 19.13
CA PRO A 206 -3.11 -3.29 20.28
C PRO A 206 -1.85 -4.05 19.88
N ALA A 207 -0.90 -4.20 20.78
CA ALA A 207 0.24 -5.09 20.57
C ALA A 207 -0.23 -6.54 20.36
N LEU A 208 0.56 -7.34 19.62
CA LEU A 208 0.34 -8.77 19.52
C LEU A 208 0.47 -9.42 20.92
N PRO A 209 -0.37 -10.41 21.23
CA PRO A 209 -0.22 -11.19 22.47
C PRO A 209 1.19 -11.82 22.53
N GLU A 210 1.71 -11.99 23.75
CA GLU A 210 2.97 -12.70 24.02
C GLU A 210 2.76 -14.20 24.09
#